data_d982e0f632456e73e354fe306257a8c2
#
_entry.id   d982e0f632456e73e354fe306257a8c2
#
_cell.length_a   1.000
_cell.length_b   1.000
_cell.length_c   1.000
_cell.angle_alpha   90.00
_cell.angle_beta   90.00
_cell.angle_gamma   90.00
#
_symmetry.space_group_name_H-M   'P 1'
#
loop_
_entity.id
_entity.type
_entity.pdbx_description
1 polymer ?
#
loop_
_entity_poly.entity_id
_entity_poly.type
_entity_poly.pdbx_seq_one_letter_code
_entity_poly.pdbx_strand_id
1 'polypeptide(L)'
;MSDTQTTNVTPDSSTTRNRRSDKKSSKTGKIAAAVIVVLLLAVYGGGVYYYSSHFPHNTLINHVKVGEMDVTKAEKTFTDDLASHKISLKEKERTEVIDANDVGTVINVGSQISDLQDSMNPWLWFTNLFGSKHYTVKLDVTYDETKLEKIVNNLACFKKENVTAPKSTYIKAGDSQFEIVPEVLGNTVKKKALIKLIGKDLSTGITKIDLEKENLYKLPKYYAKDKVVTDALAKANKYAGGTITYDFDYTTETLDYETSKDWVKISKDFKVTLDESKVGDYIEKLGSKYNTMGSSRPFTTAYGSKINVYGGDYGWKIYFDKEKTKLIKEIKSGKDVEREPVYSYKAKCRKSAKDDIGDSYVEVSISNQEVWLYVNGECKVNSSVVTGDPTKGHQTYTGVYALTYKQRNATLTGPNAGGGSYSSHVS
;
A
#
# COMPACT_ATOMS: atom_id res chain seq x y z
N MET A 1 -63.06 -30.37 -5.84
CA MET A 1 -63.53 -31.75 -6.00
C MET A 1 -63.50 -32.29 -4.61
N SER A 2 -64.56 -32.19 -3.99
CA SER A 2 -65.70 -33.12 -3.89
C SER A 2 -65.33 -34.21 -2.88
N ASP A 3 -66.06 -34.59 -1.90
CA ASP A 3 -67.42 -34.40 -1.44
C ASP A 3 -67.49 -35.19 -0.15
N THR A 4 -68.07 -34.61 0.84
CA THR A 4 -69.40 -35.00 1.39
C THR A 4 -69.53 -36.47 1.81
N GLN A 5 -69.81 -36.77 3.06
CA GLN A 5 -71.19 -37.13 3.46
C GLN A 5 -71.36 -37.38 4.95
N THR A 6 -72.28 -36.65 5.45
CA THR A 6 -73.22 -36.82 6.57
C THR A 6 -73.85 -38.18 6.68
N THR A 7 -74.04 -38.65 7.91
CA THR A 7 -75.33 -39.35 8.24
C THR A 7 -75.68 -39.13 9.70
N ASN A 8 -76.84 -38.50 9.87
CA ASN A 8 -77.67 -38.44 11.04
C ASN A 8 -78.35 -39.79 11.30
N VAL A 9 -78.45 -40.17 12.53
CA VAL A 9 -79.67 -40.92 13.02
C VAL A 9 -79.85 -40.61 14.49
N THR A 10 -80.96 -39.98 14.84
CA THR A 10 -81.68 -39.97 16.09
C THR A 10 -82.88 -40.91 15.93
N PRO A 11 -83.68 -41.14 16.93
CA PRO A 11 -83.61 -41.32 18.39
C PRO A 11 -84.25 -42.62 18.88
N ASP A 12 -84.07 -42.96 20.12
CA ASP A 12 -85.26 -43.57 20.81
C ASP A 12 -85.26 -43.32 22.32
N SER A 13 -86.43 -43.08 22.76
CA SER A 13 -86.89 -42.72 24.09
C SER A 13 -86.98 -43.92 25.02
N SER A 14 -86.56 -43.76 26.25
CA SER A 14 -87.37 -44.33 27.37
C SER A 14 -86.88 -43.82 28.75
N THR A 15 -87.68 -43.02 29.31
CA THR A 15 -88.30 -43.17 30.66
C THR A 15 -87.41 -43.23 31.91
N THR A 16 -87.46 -42.12 32.61
CA THR A 16 -87.64 -41.96 34.05
C THR A 16 -86.94 -42.86 35.06
N ARG A 17 -86.12 -42.26 35.90
CA ARG A 17 -86.35 -42.28 37.37
C ARG A 17 -85.52 -41.19 38.08
N ASN A 18 -86.24 -40.18 38.56
CA ASN A 18 -85.75 -39.27 39.58
C ASN A 18 -85.21 -40.05 40.80
N ARG A 19 -83.90 -39.96 41.06
CA ARG A 19 -83.34 -40.14 42.40
C ARG A 19 -82.72 -38.83 42.78
N ARG A 20 -83.45 -38.05 43.58
CA ARG A 20 -82.85 -37.03 44.44
C ARG A 20 -81.83 -37.75 45.32
N SER A 21 -80.54 -37.59 45.03
CA SER A 21 -79.52 -37.87 46.00
C SER A 21 -79.33 -36.54 46.78
N ASP A 22 -79.77 -36.53 47.97
CA ASP A 22 -79.42 -35.52 48.96
C ASP A 22 -77.93 -35.43 49.04
N LYS A 23 -77.34 -34.33 48.49
CA LYS A 23 -75.99 -33.91 48.75
C LYS A 23 -75.95 -33.47 50.21
N LYS A 24 -75.74 -34.43 51.14
CA LYS A 24 -75.12 -34.10 52.41
C LYS A 24 -73.78 -33.48 52.12
N SER A 25 -73.70 -32.14 52.07
CA SER A 25 -72.51 -31.39 52.08
C SER A 25 -71.71 -31.80 53.33
N SER A 26 -70.72 -32.71 53.11
CA SER A 26 -69.79 -33.18 54.14
C SER A 26 -69.11 -31.98 54.81
N LYS A 27 -69.48 -31.71 56.03
CA LYS A 27 -68.74 -30.68 56.86
C LYS A 27 -67.27 -31.01 56.89
N THR A 28 -66.86 -32.25 56.74
CA THR A 28 -65.47 -32.75 56.63
C THR A 28 -64.75 -32.21 55.41
N GLY A 29 -65.42 -32.13 54.23
CA GLY A 29 -64.78 -31.56 53.01
C GLY A 29 -64.54 -30.06 53.12
N LYS A 30 -65.47 -29.33 53.85
CA LYS A 30 -65.29 -27.92 54.07
C LYS A 30 -64.13 -27.62 55.09
N ILE A 31 -64.02 -28.48 56.10
CA ILE A 31 -62.91 -28.38 57.08
C ILE A 31 -61.58 -28.75 56.42
N ALA A 32 -61.56 -29.82 55.63
CA ALA A 32 -60.33 -30.16 54.83
C ALA A 32 -59.92 -29.05 53.87
N ALA A 33 -60.85 -28.42 53.15
CA ALA A 33 -60.57 -27.27 52.29
C ALA A 33 -60.08 -26.06 53.09
N ALA A 34 -60.67 -25.77 54.27
CA ALA A 34 -60.19 -24.68 55.10
C ALA A 34 -58.78 -24.92 55.66
N VAL A 35 -58.48 -26.16 56.07
CA VAL A 35 -57.09 -26.53 56.53
C VAL A 35 -56.07 -26.37 55.38
N ILE A 36 -56.42 -26.78 54.17
CA ILE A 36 -55.56 -26.62 52.99
C ILE A 36 -55.33 -25.13 52.70
N VAL A 37 -56.33 -24.28 52.77
CA VAL A 37 -56.21 -22.82 52.59
C VAL A 37 -55.33 -22.22 53.69
N VAL A 38 -55.48 -22.60 54.95
CA VAL A 38 -54.67 -22.15 56.04
C VAL A 38 -53.20 -22.59 55.82
N LEU A 39 -52.94 -23.82 55.40
CA LEU A 39 -51.61 -24.30 55.09
C LEU A 39 -51.01 -23.55 53.90
N LEU A 40 -51.76 -23.29 52.83
CA LEU A 40 -51.32 -22.49 51.71
C LEU A 40 -50.97 -21.05 52.11
N LEU A 41 -51.80 -20.41 52.98
CA LEU A 41 -51.51 -19.08 53.52
C LEU A 41 -50.28 -19.08 54.42
N ALA A 42 -50.08 -20.16 55.21
CA ALA A 42 -48.87 -20.31 56.02
C ALA A 42 -47.61 -20.48 55.20
N VAL A 43 -47.67 -21.30 54.15
CA VAL A 43 -46.56 -21.46 53.18
C VAL A 43 -46.30 -20.14 52.44
N TYR A 44 -47.37 -19.48 51.97
CA TYR A 44 -47.22 -18.19 51.29
C TYR A 44 -46.63 -17.13 52.19
N GLY A 45 -47.17 -16.96 53.41
CA GLY A 45 -46.64 -16.02 54.40
C GLY A 45 -45.24 -16.35 54.86
N GLY A 46 -44.94 -17.64 55.05
CA GLY A 46 -43.56 -18.12 55.30
C GLY A 46 -42.61 -17.77 54.16
N GLY A 47 -43.04 -17.91 52.92
CA GLY A 47 -42.29 -17.49 51.75
C GLY A 47 -42.06 -15.98 51.70
N VAL A 48 -43.10 -15.18 51.98
CA VAL A 48 -42.95 -13.70 52.07
C VAL A 48 -41.95 -13.28 53.16
N TYR A 49 -42.00 -13.91 54.32
CA TYR A 49 -41.07 -13.67 55.41
C TYR A 49 -39.66 -14.07 55.05
N TYR A 50 -39.43 -15.23 54.43
CA TYR A 50 -38.13 -15.71 54.00
C TYR A 50 -37.53 -14.80 52.93
N TYR A 51 -38.27 -14.48 51.86
CA TYR A 51 -37.80 -13.66 50.76
C TYR A 51 -37.80 -12.15 51.04
N SER A 52 -38.24 -11.75 52.24
CA SER A 52 -38.00 -10.36 52.69
C SER A 52 -36.53 -10.08 52.98
N SER A 53 -35.72 -11.12 53.21
CA SER A 53 -34.27 -11.01 53.50
C SER A 53 -33.39 -11.87 52.56
N HIS A 54 -34.02 -12.64 51.67
CA HIS A 54 -33.32 -13.51 50.71
C HIS A 54 -33.77 -13.20 49.28
N PHE A 55 -32.86 -13.37 48.33
CA PHE A 55 -33.18 -13.24 46.92
C PHE A 55 -34.19 -14.32 46.49
N PRO A 56 -35.18 -13.97 45.66
CA PRO A 56 -36.12 -14.95 45.14
C PRO A 56 -35.44 -16.05 44.35
N HIS A 57 -36.05 -17.24 44.32
CA HIS A 57 -35.55 -18.39 43.58
C HIS A 57 -35.24 -18.04 42.14
N ASN A 58 -34.16 -18.63 41.56
CA ASN A 58 -33.68 -18.37 40.20
C ASN A 58 -33.29 -16.90 39.89
N THR A 59 -32.89 -16.10 40.91
CA THR A 59 -32.35 -14.77 40.68
C THR A 59 -30.90 -14.85 40.25
N LEU A 60 -30.55 -14.13 39.16
CA LEU A 60 -29.19 -13.93 38.66
C LEU A 60 -28.85 -12.43 38.69
N ILE A 61 -27.68 -12.13 39.18
CA ILE A 61 -27.07 -10.77 39.11
C ILE A 61 -25.80 -10.86 38.30
N ASN A 62 -25.71 -10.11 37.17
CA ASN A 62 -24.55 -10.14 36.24
C ASN A 62 -24.09 -11.57 35.90
N HIS A 63 -24.99 -12.53 35.69
CA HIS A 63 -24.77 -13.96 35.45
C HIS A 63 -24.50 -14.84 36.68
N VAL A 64 -24.27 -14.28 37.86
CA VAL A 64 -24.05 -15.02 39.10
C VAL A 64 -25.40 -15.41 39.70
N LYS A 65 -25.55 -16.69 40.07
CA LYS A 65 -26.78 -17.21 40.71
C LYS A 65 -26.78 -16.84 42.20
N VAL A 66 -27.70 -16.02 42.59
CA VAL A 66 -27.86 -15.55 43.98
C VAL A 66 -29.20 -15.96 44.60
N GLY A 67 -30.04 -16.68 43.87
CA GLY A 67 -31.34 -17.14 44.39
C GLY A 67 -31.19 -17.87 45.72
N GLU A 68 -32.12 -17.57 46.67
CA GLU A 68 -32.15 -18.16 48.03
C GLU A 68 -30.99 -17.75 48.96
N MET A 69 -30.16 -16.78 48.55
CA MET A 69 -29.10 -16.24 49.38
C MET A 69 -29.60 -14.98 50.07
N ASP A 70 -29.10 -14.76 51.30
CA ASP A 70 -29.16 -13.43 51.91
C ASP A 70 -28.18 -12.49 51.25
N VAL A 71 -28.28 -11.20 51.55
CA VAL A 71 -27.43 -10.15 50.94
C VAL A 71 -25.94 -10.46 51.17
N THR A 72 -25.52 -10.80 52.39
CA THR A 72 -24.12 -11.06 52.74
C THR A 72 -23.54 -12.23 51.97
N LYS A 73 -24.33 -13.32 51.84
CA LYS A 73 -23.88 -14.51 51.07
C LYS A 73 -23.85 -14.22 49.56
N ALA A 74 -24.83 -13.45 49.08
CA ALA A 74 -24.87 -13.04 47.66
C ALA A 74 -23.68 -12.15 47.32
N GLU A 75 -23.38 -11.13 48.16
CA GLU A 75 -22.19 -10.28 47.99
C GLU A 75 -20.90 -11.07 47.95
N LYS A 76 -20.74 -12.02 48.91
CA LYS A 76 -19.57 -12.87 48.94
C LYS A 76 -19.47 -13.77 47.70
N THR A 77 -20.56 -14.44 47.35
CA THR A 77 -20.59 -15.31 46.16
C THR A 77 -20.26 -14.54 44.89
N PHE A 78 -20.80 -13.31 44.79
CA PHE A 78 -20.56 -12.42 43.68
C PHE A 78 -19.11 -11.94 43.63
N THR A 79 -18.53 -11.59 44.76
CA THR A 79 -17.11 -11.18 44.88
C THR A 79 -16.17 -12.32 44.57
N ASP A 80 -16.46 -13.53 45.08
CA ASP A 80 -15.64 -14.73 44.84
C ASP A 80 -15.70 -15.17 43.36
N ASP A 81 -16.86 -15.10 42.72
CA ASP A 81 -17.00 -15.42 41.29
C ASP A 81 -16.20 -14.45 40.40
N LEU A 82 -16.30 -13.17 40.69
CA LEU A 82 -15.55 -12.15 39.93
C LEU A 82 -14.05 -12.17 40.22
N ALA A 83 -13.64 -12.48 41.46
CA ALA A 83 -12.22 -12.63 41.81
C ALA A 83 -11.59 -13.83 41.10
N SER A 84 -12.38 -14.92 40.87
CA SER A 84 -11.92 -16.06 40.08
C SER A 84 -12.02 -15.89 38.57
N HIS A 85 -12.38 -14.68 38.12
CA HIS A 85 -12.60 -14.39 36.72
C HIS A 85 -11.31 -14.52 35.89
N LYS A 86 -11.41 -15.16 34.74
CA LYS A 86 -10.31 -15.35 33.80
C LYS A 86 -10.64 -14.72 32.47
N ILE A 87 -9.76 -13.84 32.01
CA ILE A 87 -9.86 -13.24 30.69
C ILE A 87 -9.03 -14.05 29.71
N SER A 88 -9.71 -14.68 28.75
CA SER A 88 -9.08 -15.41 27.66
C SER A 88 -8.78 -14.45 26.51
N LEU A 89 -7.49 -14.25 26.21
CA LEU A 89 -6.98 -13.45 25.11
C LEU A 89 -6.77 -14.34 23.90
N LYS A 90 -7.63 -14.25 22.90
CA LYS A 90 -7.45 -14.96 21.64
C LYS A 90 -6.57 -14.13 20.71
N GLU A 91 -5.38 -14.62 20.44
CA GLU A 91 -4.45 -14.13 19.44
C GLU A 91 -4.67 -14.85 18.09
N LYS A 92 -3.88 -14.50 17.07
CA LYS A 92 -3.95 -15.17 15.75
C LYS A 92 -3.65 -16.66 15.82
N GLU A 93 -2.64 -17.03 16.58
CA GLU A 93 -2.09 -18.39 16.59
C GLU A 93 -2.19 -19.09 17.95
N ARG A 94 -2.58 -18.37 19.00
CA ARG A 94 -2.63 -18.87 20.36
C ARG A 94 -3.72 -18.23 21.19
N THR A 95 -3.91 -18.76 22.37
CA THR A 95 -4.77 -18.18 23.40
C THR A 95 -4.00 -18.11 24.69
N GLU A 96 -3.98 -16.95 25.35
CA GLU A 96 -3.43 -16.73 26.67
C GLU A 96 -4.54 -16.39 27.67
N VAL A 97 -4.27 -16.57 28.93
CA VAL A 97 -5.26 -16.33 30.00
C VAL A 97 -4.66 -15.41 31.02
N ILE A 98 -5.44 -14.39 31.42
CA ILE A 98 -5.12 -13.51 32.55
C ILE A 98 -6.10 -13.83 33.66
N ASP A 99 -5.61 -14.12 34.85
CA ASP A 99 -6.40 -14.31 36.05
C ASP A 99 -6.61 -12.97 36.75
N ALA A 100 -7.83 -12.63 37.10
CA ALA A 100 -8.18 -11.40 37.80
C ALA A 100 -7.50 -11.30 39.18
N ASN A 101 -7.26 -12.45 39.84
CA ASN A 101 -6.51 -12.49 41.11
C ASN A 101 -5.08 -12.00 40.96
N ASP A 102 -4.40 -12.39 39.88
CA ASP A 102 -3.01 -12.00 39.65
C ASP A 102 -2.86 -10.48 39.45
N VAL A 103 -3.92 -9.83 38.96
CA VAL A 103 -3.98 -8.38 38.78
C VAL A 103 -4.25 -7.63 40.07
N GLY A 104 -4.65 -8.35 41.13
CA GLY A 104 -5.03 -7.75 42.41
C GLY A 104 -6.36 -6.98 42.30
N THR A 105 -7.31 -7.58 41.62
CA THR A 105 -8.65 -7.02 41.42
C THR A 105 -9.39 -6.96 42.75
N VAL A 106 -9.89 -5.79 43.11
CA VAL A 106 -10.74 -5.55 44.28
C VAL A 106 -12.11 -5.09 43.78
N ILE A 107 -13.14 -5.76 44.23
CA ILE A 107 -14.51 -5.53 43.78
C ILE A 107 -15.27 -4.93 44.96
N ASN A 108 -15.73 -3.69 44.79
CA ASN A 108 -16.58 -3.03 45.76
C ASN A 108 -18.01 -3.06 45.19
N VAL A 109 -18.84 -3.91 45.77
CA VAL A 109 -20.27 -4.01 45.44
C VAL A 109 -21.10 -2.93 46.09
N GLY A 110 -20.54 -2.22 47.12
CA GLY A 110 -21.22 -1.15 47.87
C GLY A 110 -22.58 -1.61 48.40
N SER A 111 -23.56 -0.72 48.36
CA SER A 111 -24.97 -1.04 48.72
C SER A 111 -25.77 -1.61 47.56
N GLN A 112 -25.18 -1.82 46.37
CA GLN A 112 -25.96 -2.13 45.17
C GLN A 112 -26.68 -3.48 45.22
N ILE A 113 -26.11 -4.46 45.92
CA ILE A 113 -26.74 -5.76 46.07
C ILE A 113 -27.87 -5.67 47.16
N SER A 114 -27.64 -4.95 48.25
CA SER A 114 -28.66 -4.69 49.25
C SER A 114 -29.82 -3.82 48.71
N ASP A 115 -29.47 -2.74 47.99
CA ASP A 115 -30.44 -1.85 47.35
C ASP A 115 -31.33 -2.60 46.35
N LEU A 116 -30.73 -3.52 45.60
CA LEU A 116 -31.43 -4.38 44.66
C LEU A 116 -32.39 -5.31 45.43
N GLN A 117 -31.94 -5.95 46.52
CA GLN A 117 -32.76 -6.84 47.32
C GLN A 117 -33.93 -6.08 47.95
N ASP A 118 -33.70 -4.88 48.51
CA ASP A 118 -34.70 -4.02 49.09
C ASP A 118 -35.74 -3.52 48.07
N SER A 119 -35.36 -3.43 46.80
CA SER A 119 -36.27 -3.05 45.73
C SER A 119 -37.19 -4.19 45.28
N MET A 120 -36.94 -5.43 45.73
CA MET A 120 -37.73 -6.58 45.34
C MET A 120 -38.99 -6.68 46.20
N ASN A 121 -40.12 -7.00 45.57
CA ASN A 121 -41.37 -7.25 46.26
C ASN A 121 -41.47 -8.72 46.74
N PRO A 122 -41.31 -8.97 48.06
CA PRO A 122 -41.31 -10.33 48.57
C PRO A 122 -42.66 -11.05 48.40
N TRP A 123 -43.79 -10.31 48.22
CA TRP A 123 -45.09 -10.90 47.93
C TRP A 123 -45.19 -11.59 46.57
N LEU A 124 -44.24 -11.31 45.66
CA LEU A 124 -44.20 -11.92 44.33
C LEU A 124 -43.22 -13.10 44.22
N TRP A 125 -42.69 -13.61 45.35
CA TRP A 125 -41.66 -14.66 45.38
C TRP A 125 -42.00 -15.89 44.55
N PHE A 126 -43.27 -16.29 44.54
CA PHE A 126 -43.75 -17.47 43.82
C PHE A 126 -43.66 -17.35 42.30
N THR A 127 -43.63 -16.13 41.76
CA THR A 127 -43.47 -15.90 40.31
C THR A 127 -42.14 -16.36 39.78
N ASN A 128 -41.11 -16.35 40.64
CA ASN A 128 -39.73 -16.75 40.28
C ASN A 128 -39.53 -18.27 40.33
N LEU A 129 -40.53 -19.04 40.82
CA LEU A 129 -40.46 -20.50 40.78
C LEU A 129 -40.54 -21.05 39.36
N PHE A 130 -41.12 -20.29 38.43
CA PHE A 130 -41.39 -20.71 37.05
C PHE A 130 -40.51 -20.03 36.00
N GLY A 131 -39.49 -19.26 36.42
CA GLY A 131 -38.58 -18.57 35.51
C GLY A 131 -37.42 -17.94 36.21
N SER A 132 -36.38 -17.58 35.46
CA SER A 132 -35.17 -16.85 35.96
C SER A 132 -35.35 -15.35 35.77
N LYS A 133 -34.99 -14.57 36.75
CA LYS A 133 -34.91 -13.12 36.65
C LYS A 133 -33.46 -12.67 36.63
N HIS A 134 -33.13 -11.86 35.67
CA HIS A 134 -31.78 -11.31 35.47
C HIS A 134 -31.74 -9.83 35.84
N TYR A 135 -30.82 -9.49 36.70
CA TYR A 135 -30.55 -8.11 37.11
C TYR A 135 -29.13 -7.75 36.76
N THR A 136 -28.93 -6.46 36.49
CA THR A 136 -27.60 -5.92 36.20
C THR A 136 -27.29 -4.85 37.25
N VAL A 137 -26.18 -5.01 37.96
CA VAL A 137 -25.63 -4.01 38.87
C VAL A 137 -24.31 -3.48 38.29
N LYS A 138 -24.06 -2.20 38.45
CA LYS A 138 -22.81 -1.57 38.06
C LYS A 138 -21.80 -1.80 39.16
N LEU A 139 -20.69 -2.46 38.83
CA LEU A 139 -19.62 -2.73 39.78
C LEU A 139 -18.61 -1.61 39.83
N ASP A 140 -18.12 -1.32 41.03
CA ASP A 140 -16.92 -0.53 41.24
C ASP A 140 -15.74 -1.48 41.42
N VAL A 141 -15.02 -1.72 40.29
CA VAL A 141 -13.89 -2.66 40.24
C VAL A 141 -12.61 -1.85 40.14
N THR A 142 -11.74 -2.04 41.10
CA THR A 142 -10.38 -1.49 41.08
C THR A 142 -9.37 -2.60 40.89
N TYR A 143 -8.25 -2.29 40.28
CA TYR A 143 -7.16 -3.24 40.07
C TYR A 143 -5.81 -2.52 40.16
N ASP A 144 -4.74 -3.29 40.39
CA ASP A 144 -3.38 -2.75 40.40
C ASP A 144 -2.85 -2.63 38.96
N GLU A 145 -2.82 -1.38 38.46
CA GLU A 145 -2.34 -1.08 37.10
C GLU A 145 -0.89 -1.57 36.90
N THR A 146 -0.05 -1.50 37.91
CA THR A 146 1.35 -1.94 37.83
C THR A 146 1.45 -3.46 37.68
N LYS A 147 0.60 -4.21 38.38
CA LYS A 147 0.53 -5.67 38.23
C LYS A 147 0.00 -6.05 36.85
N LEU A 148 -1.09 -5.39 36.41
CA LEU A 148 -1.64 -5.61 35.08
C LEU A 148 -0.59 -5.36 34.00
N GLU A 149 0.14 -4.25 34.09
CA GLU A 149 1.19 -3.93 33.12
C GLU A 149 2.31 -4.99 33.11
N LYS A 150 2.72 -5.47 34.30
CA LYS A 150 3.72 -6.55 34.40
C LYS A 150 3.23 -7.86 33.78
N ILE A 151 1.99 -8.23 34.02
CA ILE A 151 1.37 -9.44 33.42
C ILE A 151 1.33 -9.30 31.90
N VAL A 152 0.81 -8.19 31.39
CA VAL A 152 0.73 -7.92 29.95
C VAL A 152 2.13 -7.92 29.30
N ASN A 153 3.14 -7.36 29.98
CA ASN A 153 4.53 -7.39 29.49
C ASN A 153 5.09 -8.81 29.34
N ASN A 154 4.58 -9.76 30.11
CA ASN A 154 5.01 -11.15 30.09
C ASN A 154 4.25 -12.05 29.13
N LEU A 155 3.14 -11.55 28.53
CA LEU A 155 2.39 -12.30 27.52
C LEU A 155 3.27 -12.67 26.33
N ALA A 156 3.00 -13.81 25.75
CA ALA A 156 3.77 -14.34 24.60
C ALA A 156 3.70 -13.42 23.39
N CYS A 157 2.59 -12.70 23.21
CA CYS A 157 2.43 -11.72 22.12
C CYS A 157 3.36 -10.50 22.20
N PHE A 158 4.09 -10.32 23.31
CA PHE A 158 5.12 -9.27 23.46
C PHE A 158 6.55 -9.81 23.49
N LYS A 159 6.74 -11.13 23.45
CA LYS A 159 8.08 -11.73 23.36
C LYS A 159 8.62 -11.54 21.95
N LYS A 160 9.87 -11.07 21.84
CA LYS A 160 10.51 -10.72 20.56
C LYS A 160 10.45 -11.83 19.51
N GLU A 161 10.62 -13.06 19.95
CA GLU A 161 10.59 -14.28 19.11
C GLU A 161 9.22 -14.56 18.51
N ASN A 162 8.16 -14.02 19.10
CA ASN A 162 6.78 -14.24 18.66
C ASN A 162 6.21 -13.05 17.87
N VAL A 163 6.94 -11.94 17.76
CA VAL A 163 6.44 -10.70 17.16
C VAL A 163 6.98 -10.52 15.76
N THR A 164 6.08 -10.49 14.80
CA THR A 164 6.34 -10.04 13.44
C THR A 164 5.79 -8.62 13.26
N ALA A 165 6.68 -7.67 12.94
CA ALA A 165 6.25 -6.31 12.69
C ALA A 165 5.48 -6.20 11.36
N PRO A 166 4.41 -5.38 11.29
CA PRO A 166 3.74 -5.10 10.03
C PRO A 166 4.68 -4.34 9.09
N LYS A 167 4.66 -4.71 7.80
CA LYS A 167 5.40 -4.01 6.75
C LYS A 167 4.43 -3.64 5.65
N SER A 168 4.47 -2.41 5.19
CA SER A 168 3.69 -1.99 4.03
C SER A 168 4.22 -2.67 2.78
N THR A 169 3.33 -2.87 1.81
CA THR A 169 3.70 -3.24 0.45
C THR A 169 4.71 -2.24 -0.13
N TYR A 170 5.50 -2.66 -1.09
CA TYR A 170 6.39 -1.81 -1.87
C TYR A 170 6.54 -2.34 -3.29
N ILE A 171 7.06 -1.51 -4.19
CA ILE A 171 7.32 -1.88 -5.57
C ILE A 171 8.84 -2.02 -5.75
N LYS A 172 9.26 -3.10 -6.37
CA LYS A 172 10.66 -3.36 -6.76
C LYS A 172 10.76 -3.55 -8.27
N ALA A 173 11.95 -3.34 -8.82
CA ALA A 173 12.26 -3.80 -10.17
C ALA A 173 12.36 -5.33 -10.17
N GLY A 174 11.66 -5.97 -11.11
CA GLY A 174 11.80 -7.38 -11.45
C GLY A 174 12.71 -7.57 -12.67
N ASP A 175 12.71 -8.73 -13.27
CA ASP A 175 13.57 -9.05 -14.41
C ASP A 175 13.13 -8.37 -15.72
N SER A 176 11.84 -8.14 -15.89
CA SER A 176 11.28 -7.55 -17.13
C SER A 176 10.31 -6.39 -16.88
N GLN A 177 9.91 -6.19 -15.65
CA GLN A 177 8.97 -5.14 -15.22
C GLN A 177 9.07 -4.90 -13.73
N PHE A 178 8.49 -3.79 -13.26
CA PHE A 178 8.29 -3.57 -11.83
C PHE A 178 7.20 -4.47 -11.28
N GLU A 179 7.36 -4.90 -10.03
CA GLU A 179 6.48 -5.83 -9.34
C GLU A 179 6.14 -5.34 -7.94
N ILE A 180 4.93 -5.66 -7.49
CA ILE A 180 4.53 -5.43 -6.11
C ILE A 180 5.07 -6.55 -5.22
N VAL A 181 5.74 -6.17 -4.13
CA VAL A 181 6.00 -7.07 -3.00
C VAL A 181 4.88 -6.85 -1.99
N PRO A 182 4.07 -7.88 -1.69
CA PRO A 182 2.94 -7.77 -0.79
C PRO A 182 3.32 -7.29 0.60
N GLU A 183 2.35 -6.72 1.28
CA GLU A 183 2.49 -6.33 2.68
C GLU A 183 2.61 -7.54 3.61
N VAL A 184 3.24 -7.31 4.76
CA VAL A 184 3.23 -8.26 5.89
C VAL A 184 2.32 -7.68 6.96
N LEU A 185 1.20 -8.34 7.24
CA LEU A 185 0.24 -7.88 8.24
C LEU A 185 0.85 -7.87 9.65
N GLY A 186 1.71 -8.85 9.93
CA GLY A 186 2.32 -9.02 11.23
C GLY A 186 1.31 -9.37 12.32
N ASN A 187 1.79 -9.37 13.58
CA ASN A 187 1.00 -9.65 14.77
C ASN A 187 1.37 -8.74 15.96
N THR A 188 1.94 -7.57 15.68
CA THR A 188 2.33 -6.62 16.74
C THR A 188 1.09 -6.04 17.42
N VAL A 189 0.91 -6.33 18.71
CA VAL A 189 -0.22 -5.85 19.51
C VAL A 189 0.01 -4.41 19.99
N LYS A 190 -1.07 -3.62 20.03
CA LYS A 190 -1.11 -2.26 20.59
C LYS A 190 -1.21 -2.34 22.11
N LYS A 191 -0.07 -2.45 22.80
CA LYS A 191 0.01 -2.71 24.25
C LYS A 191 -0.90 -1.81 25.10
N LYS A 192 -0.81 -0.48 24.92
CA LYS A 192 -1.62 0.47 25.70
C LYS A 192 -3.13 0.27 25.51
N ALA A 193 -3.54 -0.05 24.28
CA ALA A 193 -4.95 -0.32 23.98
C ALA A 193 -5.41 -1.64 24.61
N LEU A 194 -4.55 -2.67 24.60
CA LEU A 194 -4.84 -3.93 25.27
C LEU A 194 -4.98 -3.76 26.78
N ILE A 195 -4.04 -3.09 27.44
CA ILE A 195 -4.12 -2.81 28.89
C ILE A 195 -5.43 -2.09 29.24
N LYS A 196 -5.76 -1.05 28.47
CA LYS A 196 -7.02 -0.30 28.67
C LYS A 196 -8.25 -1.16 28.50
N LEU A 197 -8.25 -2.07 27.49
CA LEU A 197 -9.38 -2.97 27.25
C LEU A 197 -9.52 -3.98 28.37
N ILE A 198 -8.42 -4.63 28.78
CA ILE A 198 -8.43 -5.58 29.89
C ILE A 198 -8.95 -4.92 31.17
N GLY A 199 -8.48 -3.70 31.52
CA GLY A 199 -8.97 -2.98 32.68
C GLY A 199 -10.47 -2.69 32.62
N LYS A 200 -11.00 -2.35 31.44
CA LYS A 200 -12.45 -2.21 31.25
C LYS A 200 -13.17 -3.54 31.42
N ASP A 201 -12.64 -4.62 30.86
CA ASP A 201 -13.30 -5.93 30.85
C ASP A 201 -13.30 -6.59 32.23
N LEU A 202 -12.27 -6.32 33.08
CA LEU A 202 -12.28 -6.68 34.50
C LEU A 202 -13.47 -6.06 35.22
N SER A 203 -13.90 -4.84 34.85
CA SER A 203 -15.04 -4.17 35.49
C SER A 203 -16.40 -4.57 34.90
N THR A 204 -16.45 -5.18 33.71
CA THR A 204 -17.70 -5.56 33.03
C THR A 204 -17.97 -7.06 33.02
N GLY A 205 -17.02 -7.87 33.52
CA GLY A 205 -17.15 -9.34 33.56
C GLY A 205 -17.00 -10.02 32.21
N ILE A 206 -16.34 -9.38 31.23
CA ILE A 206 -16.05 -10.00 29.92
C ILE A 206 -14.93 -11.02 30.10
N THR A 207 -15.17 -12.25 29.63
CA THR A 207 -14.25 -13.39 29.80
C THR A 207 -13.37 -13.66 28.57
N LYS A 208 -13.63 -12.98 27.45
CA LYS A 208 -12.96 -13.31 26.19
C LYS A 208 -12.73 -12.07 25.35
N ILE A 209 -11.47 -11.81 25.06
CA ILE A 209 -11.00 -10.77 24.16
C ILE A 209 -10.41 -11.42 22.91
N ASP A 210 -10.95 -11.12 21.72
CA ASP A 210 -10.39 -11.50 20.43
C ASP A 210 -9.61 -10.29 19.89
N LEU A 211 -8.26 -10.35 19.91
CA LEU A 211 -7.40 -9.23 19.56
C LEU A 211 -7.60 -8.72 18.12
N GLU A 212 -8.04 -9.58 17.23
CA GLU A 212 -8.31 -9.20 15.83
C GLU A 212 -9.63 -8.45 15.71
N LYS A 213 -10.70 -8.95 16.35
CA LYS A 213 -12.02 -8.29 16.37
C LYS A 213 -11.98 -6.93 17.05
N GLU A 214 -11.17 -6.79 18.09
CA GLU A 214 -10.95 -5.54 18.83
C GLU A 214 -9.96 -4.60 18.13
N ASN A 215 -9.48 -4.95 16.94
CA ASN A 215 -8.52 -4.15 16.15
C ASN A 215 -7.25 -3.79 16.94
N LEU A 216 -6.77 -4.71 17.77
CA LEU A 216 -5.62 -4.49 18.65
C LEU A 216 -4.26 -4.72 17.98
N TYR A 217 -4.21 -5.20 16.75
CA TYR A 217 -2.97 -5.30 15.99
C TYR A 217 -2.61 -3.99 15.30
N LYS A 218 -1.29 -3.72 15.21
CA LYS A 218 -0.78 -2.68 14.30
C LYS A 218 -0.92 -3.19 12.88
N LEU A 219 -1.30 -2.30 11.98
CA LEU A 219 -1.52 -2.64 10.56
C LEU A 219 -0.47 -1.94 9.68
N PRO A 220 -0.17 -2.49 8.49
CA PRO A 220 0.57 -1.78 7.47
C PRO A 220 -0.13 -0.48 7.06
N LYS A 221 0.65 0.51 6.60
CA LYS A 221 0.09 1.77 6.09
C LYS A 221 -0.51 1.59 4.70
N TYR A 222 0.10 0.71 3.88
CA TYR A 222 -0.30 0.46 2.49
C TYR A 222 -0.39 -1.03 2.21
N TYR A 223 -1.36 -1.40 1.37
CA TYR A 223 -1.65 -2.76 0.92
C TYR A 223 -1.44 -2.90 -0.58
N ALA A 224 -1.10 -4.10 -1.05
CA ALA A 224 -0.83 -4.37 -2.47
C ALA A 224 -1.98 -3.98 -3.41
N LYS A 225 -3.22 -4.08 -2.92
CA LYS A 225 -4.44 -3.72 -3.68
C LYS A 225 -4.85 -2.25 -3.59
N ASP A 226 -4.13 -1.44 -2.82
CA ASP A 226 -4.45 -0.02 -2.71
C ASP A 226 -4.27 0.66 -4.07
N LYS A 227 -5.21 1.53 -4.43
CA LYS A 227 -5.21 2.22 -5.72
C LYS A 227 -3.92 3.01 -5.95
N VAL A 228 -3.37 3.65 -4.92
CA VAL A 228 -2.11 4.40 -5.02
C VAL A 228 -0.94 3.50 -5.39
N VAL A 229 -0.93 2.23 -4.93
CA VAL A 229 0.11 1.24 -5.23
C VAL A 229 -0.02 0.72 -6.65
N THR A 230 -1.23 0.33 -7.06
CA THR A 230 -1.50 -0.19 -8.40
C THR A 230 -1.31 0.88 -9.48
N ASP A 231 -1.70 2.12 -9.22
CA ASP A 231 -1.46 3.25 -10.12
C ASP A 231 0.05 3.55 -10.25
N ALA A 232 0.80 3.46 -9.14
CA ALA A 232 2.25 3.63 -9.15
C ALA A 232 2.95 2.51 -9.92
N LEU A 233 2.52 1.25 -9.74
CA LEU A 233 3.04 0.12 -10.53
C LEU A 233 2.80 0.33 -12.02
N ALA A 234 1.57 0.65 -12.41
CA ALA A 234 1.21 0.91 -13.80
C ALA A 234 2.06 2.05 -14.40
N LYS A 235 2.27 3.12 -13.63
CA LYS A 235 3.09 4.25 -14.07
C LYS A 235 4.57 3.89 -14.16
N ALA A 236 5.11 3.14 -13.22
CA ALA A 236 6.51 2.71 -13.25
C ALA A 236 6.76 1.79 -14.45
N ASN A 237 5.89 0.83 -14.69
CA ASN A 237 5.96 -0.05 -15.85
C ASN A 237 5.77 0.70 -17.17
N LYS A 238 4.91 1.72 -17.19
CA LYS A 238 4.79 2.59 -18.36
C LYS A 238 6.08 3.34 -18.67
N TYR A 239 6.80 3.83 -17.66
CA TYR A 239 8.03 4.61 -17.83
C TYR A 239 9.23 3.72 -18.26
N ALA A 240 9.28 2.48 -17.81
CA ALA A 240 10.39 1.57 -18.12
C ALA A 240 10.05 0.56 -19.22
N GLY A 241 8.78 0.43 -19.60
CA GLY A 241 8.34 -0.64 -20.51
C GLY A 241 8.46 -0.36 -21.99
N GLY A 242 8.65 0.90 -22.39
CA GLY A 242 8.84 1.25 -23.80
C GLY A 242 10.30 1.07 -24.24
N THR A 243 10.49 0.51 -25.42
CA THR A 243 11.80 0.36 -26.07
C THR A 243 12.04 1.54 -27.00
N ILE A 244 13.19 2.21 -26.88
CA ILE A 244 13.57 3.31 -27.77
C ILE A 244 14.82 2.92 -28.53
N THR A 245 14.66 2.68 -29.84
CA THR A 245 15.74 2.31 -30.74
C THR A 245 16.20 3.54 -31.51
N TYR A 246 17.44 3.90 -31.28
CA TYR A 246 18.12 4.96 -32.03
C TYR A 246 18.74 4.39 -33.29
N ASP A 247 18.39 4.96 -34.43
CA ASP A 247 18.99 4.66 -35.71
C ASP A 247 20.14 5.64 -36.01
N PHE A 248 21.33 5.10 -36.28
CA PHE A 248 22.54 5.85 -36.64
C PHE A 248 22.96 5.53 -38.05
N ASP A 249 22.08 5.16 -38.95
CA ASP A 249 22.25 4.71 -40.31
C ASP A 249 23.03 3.37 -40.44
N TYR A 250 24.23 3.26 -39.89
CA TYR A 250 25.09 2.07 -39.97
C TYR A 250 24.93 1.12 -38.79
N THR A 251 24.22 1.52 -37.74
CA THR A 251 24.00 0.73 -36.52
C THR A 251 22.83 1.31 -35.72
N THR A 252 22.29 0.50 -34.83
CA THR A 252 21.26 0.93 -33.88
C THR A 252 21.74 0.85 -32.45
N GLU A 253 21.15 1.63 -31.56
CA GLU A 253 21.35 1.58 -30.11
C GLU A 253 19.99 1.56 -29.44
N THR A 254 19.77 0.61 -28.53
CA THR A 254 18.46 0.38 -27.91
C THR A 254 18.51 0.76 -26.44
N LEU A 255 17.58 1.62 -26.03
CA LEU A 255 17.25 1.88 -24.65
C LEU A 255 16.06 0.96 -24.28
N ASP A 256 16.32 -0.01 -23.43
CA ASP A 256 15.39 -1.02 -22.98
C ASP A 256 15.05 -0.90 -21.48
N TYR A 257 14.27 -1.87 -20.98
CA TYR A 257 13.91 -1.97 -19.58
C TYR A 257 15.14 -2.08 -18.67
N GLU A 258 16.13 -2.89 -19.03
CA GLU A 258 17.32 -3.11 -18.21
C GLU A 258 18.09 -1.81 -17.94
N THR A 259 18.12 -0.93 -18.92
CA THR A 259 18.78 0.38 -18.81
C THR A 259 17.87 1.40 -18.09
N SER A 260 16.57 1.42 -18.43
CA SER A 260 15.64 2.47 -17.99
C SER A 260 15.04 2.21 -16.60
N LYS A 261 15.00 0.96 -16.10
CA LYS A 261 14.43 0.63 -14.77
C LYS A 261 15.10 1.40 -13.64
N ASP A 262 16.43 1.62 -13.72
CA ASP A 262 17.18 2.35 -12.70
C ASP A 262 16.96 3.87 -12.71
N TRP A 263 16.26 4.37 -13.73
CA TRP A 263 15.91 5.78 -13.85
C TRP A 263 14.55 6.10 -13.22
N VAL A 264 13.73 5.07 -12.99
CA VAL A 264 12.43 5.22 -12.37
C VAL A 264 12.56 5.15 -10.85
N LYS A 265 12.21 6.22 -10.17
CA LYS A 265 12.23 6.31 -8.70
C LYS A 265 10.83 6.28 -8.15
N ILE A 266 10.63 5.42 -7.15
CA ILE A 266 9.35 5.24 -6.46
C ILE A 266 9.56 5.57 -4.99
N SER A 267 8.86 6.59 -4.49
CA SER A 267 8.94 6.99 -3.08
C SER A 267 8.16 6.03 -2.17
N LYS A 268 8.39 6.17 -0.85
CA LYS A 268 7.64 5.41 0.17
C LYS A 268 6.12 5.67 0.14
N ASP A 269 5.69 6.78 -0.46
CA ASP A 269 4.28 7.16 -0.63
C ASP A 269 3.81 6.93 -2.08
N PHE A 270 4.50 6.07 -2.82
CA PHE A 270 4.19 5.63 -4.19
C PHE A 270 4.18 6.76 -5.24
N LYS A 271 4.90 7.86 -5.01
CA LYS A 271 5.13 8.86 -6.04
C LYS A 271 6.21 8.37 -7.00
N VAL A 272 5.84 8.17 -8.26
CA VAL A 272 6.74 7.74 -9.35
C VAL A 272 7.30 8.97 -10.06
N THR A 273 8.63 9.04 -10.15
CA THR A 273 9.37 10.10 -10.86
C THR A 273 10.44 9.48 -11.75
N LEU A 274 10.87 10.22 -12.78
CA LEU A 274 11.99 9.86 -13.61
C LEU A 274 13.24 10.64 -13.15
N ASP A 275 14.37 9.96 -13.06
CA ASP A 275 15.66 10.59 -12.80
C ASP A 275 16.20 11.20 -14.10
N GLU A 276 15.88 12.47 -14.33
CA GLU A 276 16.24 13.20 -15.55
C GLU A 276 17.76 13.48 -15.68
N SER A 277 18.54 13.28 -14.60
CA SER A 277 20.01 13.31 -14.67
C SER A 277 20.53 12.09 -15.43
N LYS A 278 20.05 10.88 -15.07
CA LYS A 278 20.43 9.65 -15.76
C LYS A 278 20.06 9.64 -17.24
N VAL A 279 18.93 10.29 -17.58
CA VAL A 279 18.55 10.52 -18.99
C VAL A 279 19.60 11.38 -19.69
N GLY A 280 20.09 12.45 -19.04
CA GLY A 280 21.18 13.27 -19.56
C GLY A 280 22.47 12.50 -19.75
N ASP A 281 22.89 11.75 -18.73
CA ASP A 281 24.10 10.92 -18.77
C ASP A 281 24.08 9.91 -19.93
N TYR A 282 22.90 9.36 -20.22
CA TYR A 282 22.73 8.44 -21.36
C TYR A 282 22.92 9.15 -22.71
N ILE A 283 22.35 10.35 -22.87
CA ILE A 283 22.51 11.14 -24.09
C ILE A 283 23.97 11.57 -24.28
N GLU A 284 24.68 11.92 -23.21
CA GLU A 284 26.13 12.23 -23.26
C GLU A 284 26.91 11.00 -23.71
N LYS A 285 26.60 9.82 -23.25
CA LYS A 285 27.19 8.55 -23.71
C LYS A 285 26.93 8.33 -25.19
N LEU A 286 25.70 8.54 -25.66
CA LEU A 286 25.37 8.47 -27.08
C LEU A 286 26.19 9.50 -27.87
N GLY A 287 26.28 10.73 -27.40
CA GLY A 287 27.07 11.77 -28.00
C GLY A 287 28.56 11.42 -28.09
N SER A 288 29.12 10.88 -27.02
CA SER A 288 30.52 10.44 -26.97
C SER A 288 30.81 9.31 -27.96
N LYS A 289 29.83 8.41 -28.17
CA LYS A 289 29.94 7.25 -29.06
C LYS A 289 29.70 7.61 -30.52
N TYR A 290 28.77 8.51 -30.79
CA TYR A 290 28.19 8.69 -32.12
C TYR A 290 28.40 10.09 -32.73
N ASN A 291 28.82 11.13 -31.98
CA ASN A 291 29.14 12.41 -32.55
C ASN A 291 30.47 12.34 -33.33
N THR A 292 30.49 12.95 -34.52
CA THR A 292 31.69 13.01 -35.37
C THR A 292 32.20 14.43 -35.56
N MET A 293 31.35 15.45 -35.37
CA MET A 293 31.75 16.85 -35.46
C MET A 293 32.92 17.16 -34.52
N GLY A 294 34.01 17.66 -35.07
CA GLY A 294 35.24 17.96 -34.35
C GLY A 294 36.09 16.76 -33.91
N SER A 295 35.59 15.51 -34.17
CA SER A 295 36.32 14.29 -33.82
C SER A 295 37.44 13.98 -34.81
N SER A 296 38.36 13.08 -34.42
CA SER A 296 39.40 12.55 -35.33
C SER A 296 38.81 11.53 -36.29
N ARG A 297 39.09 11.72 -37.59
CA ARG A 297 38.66 10.83 -38.69
C ARG A 297 39.86 10.28 -39.44
N PRO A 298 39.91 8.96 -39.72
CA PRO A 298 40.88 8.41 -40.63
C PRO A 298 40.58 8.90 -42.06
N PHE A 299 41.62 9.37 -42.75
CA PHE A 299 41.48 9.91 -44.10
C PHE A 299 42.67 9.46 -44.95
N THR A 300 42.42 9.07 -46.18
CA THR A 300 43.48 8.76 -47.14
C THR A 300 43.58 9.93 -48.10
N THR A 301 44.71 10.60 -48.07
CA THR A 301 44.97 11.79 -48.91
C THR A 301 45.06 11.45 -50.38
N ALA A 302 44.98 12.44 -51.28
CA ALA A 302 45.21 12.33 -52.70
C ALA A 302 46.54 11.69 -53.05
N TYR A 303 47.56 11.84 -52.20
CA TYR A 303 48.85 11.19 -52.32
C TYR A 303 48.94 9.76 -51.77
N GLY A 304 47.79 9.20 -51.31
CA GLY A 304 47.73 7.85 -50.74
C GLY A 304 48.22 7.74 -49.29
N SER A 305 48.59 8.85 -48.63
CA SER A 305 48.99 8.83 -47.25
C SER A 305 47.77 8.69 -46.31
N LYS A 306 47.86 7.79 -45.32
CA LYS A 306 46.82 7.61 -44.30
C LYS A 306 47.13 8.57 -43.13
N ILE A 307 46.21 9.48 -42.87
CA ILE A 307 46.30 10.46 -41.81
C ILE A 307 45.03 10.46 -40.95
N ASN A 308 45.04 11.12 -39.82
CA ASN A 308 43.86 11.45 -39.05
C ASN A 308 43.59 12.96 -39.16
N VAL A 309 42.42 13.32 -39.65
CA VAL A 309 41.97 14.72 -39.69
C VAL A 309 41.03 14.97 -38.51
N TYR A 310 41.28 16.01 -37.75
CA TYR A 310 40.48 16.40 -36.61
C TYR A 310 40.09 17.86 -36.65
N GLY A 311 39.01 18.24 -35.93
CA GLY A 311 38.52 19.61 -35.90
C GLY A 311 37.58 19.93 -37.06
N GLY A 312 37.27 21.23 -37.20
CA GLY A 312 36.25 21.72 -38.13
C GLY A 312 34.83 21.65 -37.60
N ASP A 313 33.88 22.06 -38.40
CA ASP A 313 32.47 22.23 -38.08
C ASP A 313 31.55 21.25 -38.80
N TYR A 314 32.09 20.34 -39.60
CA TYR A 314 31.32 19.32 -40.29
C TYR A 314 31.20 18.06 -39.47
N GLY A 315 30.05 17.42 -39.52
CA GLY A 315 29.83 16.13 -38.87
C GLY A 315 28.44 16.00 -38.28
N TRP A 316 28.26 14.88 -37.55
CA TRP A 316 27.07 14.62 -36.78
C TRP A 316 27.25 15.10 -35.36
N LYS A 317 26.23 15.80 -34.81
CA LYS A 317 26.22 16.22 -33.41
C LYS A 317 24.80 16.16 -32.86
N ILE A 318 24.58 15.36 -31.86
CA ILE A 318 23.32 15.27 -31.14
C ILE A 318 23.03 16.60 -30.43
N TYR A 319 21.79 17.08 -30.55
CA TYR A 319 21.35 18.29 -29.85
C TYR A 319 20.87 17.90 -28.44
N PHE A 320 21.74 17.98 -27.46
CA PHE A 320 21.52 17.48 -26.11
C PHE A 320 20.19 17.89 -25.50
N ASP A 321 19.88 19.20 -25.44
CA ASP A 321 18.66 19.69 -24.76
C ASP A 321 17.36 19.23 -25.44
N LYS A 322 17.32 19.30 -26.78
CA LYS A 322 16.15 18.84 -27.54
C LYS A 322 16.01 17.34 -27.48
N GLU A 323 17.10 16.60 -27.53
CA GLU A 323 17.08 15.15 -27.41
C GLU A 323 16.60 14.73 -26.01
N LYS A 324 17.12 15.37 -24.95
CA LYS A 324 16.71 15.12 -23.58
C LYS A 324 15.21 15.34 -23.39
N THR A 325 14.71 16.47 -23.87
CA THR A 325 13.28 16.80 -23.78
C THR A 325 12.41 15.76 -24.52
N LYS A 326 12.82 15.36 -25.73
CA LYS A 326 12.12 14.39 -26.54
C LYS A 326 12.15 12.99 -25.89
N LEU A 327 13.33 12.56 -25.46
CA LEU A 327 13.53 11.25 -24.81
C LEU A 327 12.70 11.12 -23.52
N ILE A 328 12.69 12.13 -22.66
CA ILE A 328 11.84 12.16 -21.46
C ILE A 328 10.36 12.01 -21.81
N LYS A 329 9.89 12.68 -22.87
CA LYS A 329 8.50 12.57 -23.33
C LYS A 329 8.17 11.15 -23.82
N GLU A 330 9.09 10.53 -24.56
CA GLU A 330 8.94 9.17 -25.10
C GLU A 330 8.92 8.14 -23.97
N ILE A 331 9.86 8.20 -23.02
CA ILE A 331 9.88 7.38 -21.80
C ILE A 331 8.55 7.50 -21.05
N LYS A 332 8.07 8.73 -20.80
CA LYS A 332 6.78 8.96 -20.12
C LYS A 332 5.58 8.46 -20.92
N SER A 333 5.71 8.29 -22.23
CA SER A 333 4.64 7.70 -23.08
C SER A 333 4.53 6.18 -22.93
N GLY A 334 5.64 5.49 -22.66
CA GLY A 334 5.73 4.03 -22.54
C GLY A 334 5.50 3.30 -23.85
N LYS A 335 5.75 3.93 -24.99
CA LYS A 335 5.60 3.34 -26.33
C LYS A 335 6.94 3.00 -26.92
N ASP A 336 6.98 1.94 -27.71
CA ASP A 336 8.13 1.63 -28.52
C ASP A 336 8.29 2.68 -29.61
N VAL A 337 9.53 3.14 -29.80
CA VAL A 337 9.88 4.19 -30.77
C VAL A 337 11.18 3.80 -31.45
N GLU A 338 11.20 3.89 -32.78
CA GLU A 338 12.43 3.78 -33.60
C GLU A 338 12.64 5.11 -34.33
N ARG A 339 13.81 5.69 -34.19
CA ARG A 339 14.11 7.00 -34.79
C ARG A 339 15.58 7.37 -34.74
N GLU A 340 15.95 8.32 -35.57
CA GLU A 340 17.21 9.05 -35.39
C GLU A 340 17.20 9.93 -34.13
N PRO A 341 18.38 10.17 -33.52
CA PRO A 341 18.54 11.27 -32.53
C PRO A 341 18.14 12.63 -33.11
N VAL A 342 17.80 13.56 -32.21
CA VAL A 342 17.68 14.96 -32.62
C VAL A 342 19.06 15.54 -32.78
N TYR A 343 19.45 15.91 -33.99
CA TYR A 343 20.74 16.46 -34.30
C TYR A 343 20.75 17.99 -34.34
N SER A 344 21.81 18.61 -33.86
CA SER A 344 22.16 20.03 -34.11
C SER A 344 22.91 20.22 -35.43
N TYR A 345 23.71 19.19 -35.80
CA TYR A 345 24.44 19.15 -37.07
C TYR A 345 24.33 17.75 -37.66
N LYS A 346 24.13 17.68 -38.99
CA LYS A 346 24.08 16.45 -39.76
C LYS A 346 25.10 16.50 -40.90
N ALA A 347 25.93 15.48 -41.00
CA ALA A 347 26.74 15.25 -42.19
C ALA A 347 25.89 14.71 -43.34
N LYS A 348 26.47 14.60 -44.54
CA LYS A 348 25.80 14.10 -45.76
C LYS A 348 25.71 12.59 -45.83
N CYS A 349 26.57 11.88 -45.13
CA CYS A 349 26.55 10.43 -45.06
C CYS A 349 27.08 9.96 -43.70
N ARG A 350 26.92 8.67 -43.42
CA ARG A 350 27.44 8.00 -42.24
C ARG A 350 27.70 6.52 -42.57
N LYS A 351 28.93 6.20 -42.97
CA LYS A 351 29.30 4.80 -43.30
C LYS A 351 29.80 4.04 -42.05
N SER A 352 30.29 4.73 -41.06
CA SER A 352 30.70 4.16 -39.76
C SER A 352 30.77 5.27 -38.67
N ALA A 353 31.17 4.90 -37.46
CA ALA A 353 31.37 5.85 -36.35
C ALA A 353 32.35 6.98 -36.67
N LYS A 354 33.26 6.83 -37.63
CA LYS A 354 34.31 7.77 -37.98
C LYS A 354 34.38 8.08 -39.47
N ASP A 355 33.48 7.57 -40.28
CA ASP A 355 33.43 7.80 -41.72
C ASP A 355 32.08 8.46 -42.10
N ASP A 356 32.15 9.78 -42.23
CA ASP A 356 31.04 10.67 -42.57
C ASP A 356 31.36 11.71 -43.62
N ILE A 357 32.58 11.70 -44.17
CA ILE A 357 32.99 12.65 -45.23
C ILE A 357 32.31 12.33 -46.56
N GLY A 358 32.19 11.02 -46.87
CA GLY A 358 31.57 10.56 -48.11
C GLY A 358 32.57 10.61 -49.31
N ASP A 359 32.01 10.47 -50.49
CA ASP A 359 32.77 10.31 -51.73
C ASP A 359 32.81 11.60 -52.55
N SER A 360 32.21 12.69 -52.07
CA SER A 360 32.22 14.02 -52.74
C SER A 360 32.70 15.05 -51.75
N TYR A 361 33.94 15.50 -51.94
CA TYR A 361 34.58 16.46 -51.03
C TYR A 361 35.64 17.28 -51.76
N VAL A 362 36.11 18.33 -51.12
CA VAL A 362 37.30 19.10 -51.53
C VAL A 362 38.41 18.78 -50.54
N GLU A 363 39.55 18.32 -51.04
CA GLU A 363 40.78 18.17 -50.26
C GLU A 363 41.72 19.33 -50.55
N VAL A 364 42.22 19.93 -49.49
CA VAL A 364 43.26 21.00 -49.60
C VAL A 364 44.50 20.56 -48.84
N SER A 365 45.61 20.40 -49.52
CA SER A 365 46.90 20.16 -48.89
C SER A 365 47.60 21.46 -48.63
N ILE A 366 47.69 21.86 -47.37
CA ILE A 366 48.37 23.10 -46.95
C ILE A 366 49.87 23.01 -47.20
N SER A 367 50.45 21.83 -46.96
CA SER A 367 51.89 21.62 -47.17
C SER A 367 52.33 21.65 -48.64
N ASN A 368 51.47 21.11 -49.55
CA ASN A 368 51.78 21.00 -50.95
C ASN A 368 51.14 22.13 -51.75
N GLN A 369 50.33 23.00 -51.15
CA GLN A 369 49.61 24.08 -51.81
C GLN A 369 48.84 23.60 -53.05
N GLU A 370 48.02 22.51 -52.84
CA GLU A 370 47.18 21.89 -53.84
C GLU A 370 45.77 21.63 -53.35
N VAL A 371 44.83 21.63 -54.29
CA VAL A 371 43.43 21.32 -54.07
C VAL A 371 42.94 20.24 -55.06
N TRP A 372 42.11 19.30 -54.53
CA TRP A 372 41.44 18.32 -55.32
C TRP A 372 39.90 18.41 -55.03
N LEU A 373 39.12 18.34 -56.09
CA LEU A 373 37.68 18.17 -56.00
C LEU A 373 37.32 16.75 -56.38
N TYR A 374 36.75 15.99 -55.44
CA TYR A 374 36.19 14.69 -55.70
C TYR A 374 34.68 14.77 -55.82
N VAL A 375 34.09 14.09 -56.80
CA VAL A 375 32.65 13.92 -57.01
C VAL A 375 32.39 12.46 -57.22
N ASN A 376 31.60 11.81 -56.33
CA ASN A 376 31.32 10.39 -56.30
C ASN A 376 32.60 9.53 -56.41
N GLY A 377 33.65 9.91 -55.70
CA GLY A 377 34.93 9.19 -55.67
C GLY A 377 35.88 9.48 -56.82
N GLU A 378 35.44 10.23 -57.83
CA GLU A 378 36.32 10.60 -58.96
C GLU A 378 36.89 11.99 -58.79
N CYS A 379 38.21 12.13 -58.99
CA CYS A 379 38.85 13.44 -59.01
C CYS A 379 38.44 14.21 -60.29
N LYS A 380 37.72 15.31 -60.13
CA LYS A 380 37.25 16.14 -61.23
C LYS A 380 38.09 17.38 -61.44
N VAL A 381 38.81 17.86 -60.42
CA VAL A 381 39.69 19.01 -60.48
C VAL A 381 40.92 18.73 -59.59
N ASN A 382 42.10 19.04 -60.14
CA ASN A 382 43.32 19.18 -59.38
C ASN A 382 43.97 20.50 -59.80
N SER A 383 44.37 21.33 -58.84
CA SER A 383 45.00 22.64 -59.11
C SER A 383 45.89 23.08 -57.98
N SER A 384 46.87 23.83 -58.28
CA SER A 384 47.71 24.56 -57.32
C SER A 384 46.79 25.64 -56.67
N VAL A 385 47.04 25.89 -55.37
CA VAL A 385 46.38 26.95 -54.58
C VAL A 385 47.33 27.62 -53.66
N VAL A 386 46.97 28.76 -53.19
CA VAL A 386 47.73 29.45 -52.10
C VAL A 386 46.86 29.46 -50.87
N THR A 387 47.36 28.86 -49.79
CA THR A 387 46.65 28.85 -48.49
C THR A 387 47.05 30.09 -47.66
N GLY A 388 46.29 30.36 -46.63
CA GLY A 388 46.52 31.54 -45.78
C GLY A 388 47.91 31.53 -45.09
N ASP A 389 48.49 32.70 -44.89
CA ASP A 389 49.80 32.94 -44.30
C ASP A 389 49.74 32.91 -42.77
N PRO A 390 50.28 31.90 -42.07
CA PRO A 390 50.24 31.81 -40.62
C PRO A 390 51.12 32.89 -39.95
N THR A 391 52.12 33.43 -40.65
CA THR A 391 53.05 34.51 -40.12
C THR A 391 52.26 35.81 -39.94
N LYS A 392 51.19 36.01 -40.68
CA LYS A 392 50.35 37.22 -40.65
C LYS A 392 48.99 36.96 -39.91
N GLY A 393 48.82 35.80 -39.24
CA GLY A 393 47.63 35.52 -38.54
C GLY A 393 46.41 35.09 -39.46
N HIS A 394 46.72 34.76 -40.74
CA HIS A 394 45.74 34.39 -41.76
C HIS A 394 45.84 32.92 -42.14
N GLN A 395 46.17 32.04 -41.21
CA GLN A 395 46.35 30.62 -41.46
C GLN A 395 45.04 29.93 -41.95
N THR A 396 45.20 29.02 -42.87
CA THR A 396 44.16 28.03 -43.19
C THR A 396 44.18 26.96 -42.12
N TYR A 397 43.07 26.78 -41.41
CA TYR A 397 42.98 25.77 -40.34
C TYR A 397 42.76 24.39 -40.88
N THR A 398 43.41 23.40 -40.30
CA THR A 398 43.15 21.98 -40.57
C THR A 398 41.82 21.55 -39.97
N GLY A 399 41.11 20.63 -40.61
CA GLY A 399 39.83 20.13 -40.13
C GLY A 399 38.93 19.70 -41.26
N VAL A 400 37.73 19.27 -40.91
CA VAL A 400 36.67 18.94 -41.83
C VAL A 400 35.54 19.98 -41.70
N TYR A 401 35.28 20.68 -42.79
CA TYR A 401 34.36 21.81 -42.81
C TYR A 401 33.19 21.59 -43.75
N ALA A 402 32.03 22.10 -43.38
CA ALA A 402 30.86 22.11 -44.24
C ALA A 402 31.01 23.16 -45.36
N LEU A 403 30.68 22.76 -46.61
CA LEU A 403 30.52 23.76 -47.67
C LEU A 403 29.23 24.57 -47.39
N THR A 404 29.42 25.83 -47.01
CA THR A 404 28.32 26.68 -46.57
C THR A 404 27.49 27.24 -47.75
N TYR A 405 28.23 27.74 -48.78
CA TYR A 405 27.58 28.28 -49.98
C TYR A 405 28.55 28.27 -51.17
N LYS A 406 28.03 28.46 -52.34
CA LYS A 406 28.75 28.65 -53.59
C LYS A 406 28.34 29.99 -54.18
N GLN A 407 29.34 30.81 -54.61
CA GLN A 407 29.07 32.08 -55.22
C GLN A 407 29.95 32.26 -56.45
N ARG A 408 29.32 32.54 -57.58
CA ARG A 408 29.98 32.87 -58.81
C ARG A 408 30.05 34.39 -58.96
N ASN A 409 31.14 34.92 -59.56
CA ASN A 409 31.38 36.38 -59.75
C ASN A 409 31.34 37.17 -58.43
N ALA A 410 31.99 36.61 -57.40
CA ALA A 410 32.08 37.28 -56.11
C ALA A 410 33.16 38.39 -56.12
N THR A 411 32.88 39.44 -55.36
CA THR A 411 33.92 40.41 -55.04
C THR A 411 34.42 40.17 -53.61
N LEU A 412 35.68 39.75 -53.49
CA LEU A 412 36.33 39.61 -52.21
C LEU A 412 36.90 40.94 -51.75
N THR A 413 36.49 41.39 -50.59
CA THR A 413 37.01 42.62 -49.97
C THR A 413 37.54 42.34 -48.59
N GLY A 414 38.59 43.00 -48.20
CA GLY A 414 39.21 42.81 -46.89
C GLY A 414 40.32 43.84 -46.60
N PRO A 415 40.84 43.93 -45.38
CA PRO A 415 41.98 44.79 -45.05
C PRO A 415 43.22 44.22 -45.65
N ASN A 416 44.13 45.14 -46.15
CA ASN A 416 45.50 44.82 -46.60
C ASN A 416 46.39 44.75 -45.38
N ALA A 417 47.40 43.90 -45.43
CA ALA A 417 48.42 43.77 -44.41
C ALA A 417 49.25 45.03 -44.21
N GLY A 418 49.35 45.90 -45.23
CA GLY A 418 50.06 47.18 -45.21
C GLY A 418 49.19 48.40 -44.98
N GLY A 419 47.93 48.22 -44.57
CA GLY A 419 46.89 49.29 -44.46
C GLY A 419 46.07 49.47 -45.72
N GLY A 420 44.82 49.99 -45.61
CA GLY A 420 43.88 50.08 -46.69
C GLY A 420 43.07 48.79 -46.88
N SER A 421 42.24 48.68 -47.91
CA SER A 421 41.41 47.49 -48.25
C SER A 421 41.69 47.02 -49.66
N TYR A 422 41.51 45.74 -49.89
CA TYR A 422 41.50 45.16 -51.24
C TYR A 422 40.09 44.89 -51.71
N SER A 423 39.93 44.92 -53.00
CA SER A 423 38.71 44.47 -53.67
C SER A 423 39.12 43.69 -54.91
N SER A 424 38.81 42.38 -54.88
CA SER A 424 39.18 41.45 -55.96
C SER A 424 37.90 40.77 -56.51
N HIS A 425 37.71 40.84 -57.81
CA HIS A 425 36.69 40.12 -58.52
C HIS A 425 37.11 38.67 -58.75
N VAL A 426 36.34 37.71 -58.37
CA VAL A 426 36.60 36.27 -58.61
C VAL A 426 35.42 35.65 -59.35
N SER A 427 35.70 34.88 -60.38
CA SER A 427 34.68 34.24 -61.24
C SER A 427 34.44 32.80 -60.84
#